data_a3c00811afcb19ad3bca213efea90f05
#
_entry.id   a3c00811afcb19ad3bca213efea90f05
#
_cell.length_a   1.000
_cell.length_b   1.000
_cell.length_c   1.000
_cell.angle_alpha   90.00
_cell.angle_beta   90.00
_cell.angle_gamma   90.00
#
_symmetry.space_group_name_H-M   'P 1'
#
loop_
_entity.id
_entity.type
_entity.pdbx_description
1 polymer ?
#
loop_
_entity_poly.entity_id
_entity_poly.type
_entity_poly.pdbx_seq_one_letter_code
_entity_poly.pdbx_strand_id
1 'polypeptide(L)'
;MRRVAVKMNKICNDLRLLASGPRCGLGEINLPAMQPGSSIMPGKVNPVIPEVMNQIDYKVIGNDLCVAMSGEAAQMELNAMEPVMAQCCFESADLLMNGFDTLRTLCIDGITANEEVCRSYVHDSIGVVTALNPVIGYKNSTKIAKEALETGKGVYELVLEHNILSKEDLDTILKPENMIKPVKLDIKPNI
;
A
#
# COMPACT_ATOMS: atom_id res chain seq x y z
N MET A 1 1.51 12.30 19.20
CA MET A 1 0.67 11.10 19.01
C MET A 1 -0.19 11.19 17.74
N ARG A 2 -1.00 12.23 17.53
CA ARG A 2 -1.86 12.42 16.32
C ARG A 2 -1.14 12.18 14.99
N ARG A 3 0.08 12.71 14.77
CA ARG A 3 0.82 12.50 13.51
C ARG A 3 1.18 11.02 13.28
N VAL A 4 1.42 10.27 14.34
CA VAL A 4 1.68 8.82 14.26
C VAL A 4 0.38 8.10 13.91
N ALA A 5 -0.71 8.39 14.63
CA ALA A 5 -2.02 7.81 14.37
C ALA A 5 -2.47 8.01 12.92
N VAL A 6 -2.35 9.23 12.35
CA VAL A 6 -2.70 9.50 10.95
C VAL A 6 -1.90 8.63 9.97
N LYS A 7 -0.60 8.42 10.23
CA LYS A 7 0.24 7.57 9.37
C LYS A 7 -0.11 6.09 9.50
N MET A 8 -0.32 5.63 10.73
CA MET A 8 -0.69 4.22 10.96
C MET A 8 -2.07 3.91 10.38
N ASN A 9 -3.02 4.82 10.48
CA ASN A 9 -4.33 4.70 9.82
C ASN A 9 -4.17 4.49 8.31
N LYS A 10 -3.32 5.28 7.65
CA LYS A 10 -3.04 5.12 6.21
C LYS A 10 -2.43 3.75 5.90
N ILE A 11 -1.42 3.32 6.67
CA ILE A 11 -0.77 2.01 6.49
C ILE A 11 -1.79 0.88 6.65
N CYS A 12 -2.61 0.92 7.71
CA CYS A 12 -3.63 -0.11 7.95
C CYS A 12 -4.70 -0.14 6.86
N ASN A 13 -5.12 1.03 6.33
CA ASN A 13 -6.03 1.08 5.19
C ASN A 13 -5.42 0.44 3.94
N ASP A 14 -4.13 0.67 3.68
CA ASP A 14 -3.45 0.05 2.55
C ASP A 14 -3.32 -1.48 2.73
N LEU A 15 -2.96 -1.95 3.91
CA LEU A 15 -2.92 -3.39 4.20
C LEU A 15 -4.28 -4.06 3.95
N ARG A 16 -5.37 -3.41 4.37
CA ARG A 16 -6.73 -3.89 4.14
C ARG A 16 -7.08 -3.92 2.65
N LEU A 17 -6.69 -2.89 1.91
CA LEU A 17 -6.92 -2.81 0.46
C LEU A 17 -6.12 -3.85 -0.30
N LEU A 18 -4.83 -3.97 -0.04
CA LEU A 18 -3.94 -4.93 -0.69
C LEU A 18 -4.36 -6.39 -0.43
N ALA A 19 -4.91 -6.66 0.76
CA ALA A 19 -5.42 -7.98 1.15
C ALA A 19 -6.87 -8.24 0.70
N SER A 20 -7.50 -7.31 -0.01
CA SER A 20 -8.90 -7.45 -0.42
C SER A 20 -9.11 -8.62 -1.39
N GLY A 21 -10.15 -9.38 -1.18
CA GLY A 21 -10.48 -10.59 -1.94
C GLY A 21 -11.30 -11.58 -1.11
N PRO A 22 -11.18 -12.88 -1.34
CA PRO A 22 -10.44 -13.56 -2.42
C PRO A 22 -11.16 -13.41 -3.78
N ARG A 23 -10.41 -13.52 -4.87
CA ARG A 23 -10.85 -13.49 -6.29
C ARG A 23 -11.51 -12.18 -6.77
N CYS A 24 -12.02 -11.36 -5.87
CA CYS A 24 -12.75 -10.13 -6.17
C CYS A 24 -12.16 -8.98 -5.34
N GLY A 25 -10.98 -8.54 -5.69
CA GLY A 25 -10.20 -7.52 -4.99
C GLY A 25 -8.76 -7.54 -5.48
N LEU A 26 -7.87 -6.80 -4.84
CA LEU A 26 -6.46 -6.75 -5.24
C LEU A 26 -5.74 -8.06 -4.96
N GLY A 27 -5.89 -8.61 -3.75
CA GLY A 27 -5.33 -9.92 -3.39
C GLY A 27 -3.82 -10.02 -3.51
N GLU A 28 -3.10 -8.91 -3.36
CA GLU A 28 -1.64 -8.87 -3.51
C GLU A 28 -0.90 -9.50 -2.34
N ILE A 29 -1.50 -9.40 -1.14
CA ILE A 29 -0.94 -9.94 0.11
C ILE A 29 -2.00 -10.74 0.86
N ASN A 30 -1.53 -11.64 1.74
CA ASN A 30 -2.37 -12.32 2.71
C ASN A 30 -2.04 -11.85 4.10
N LEU A 31 -3.05 -11.52 4.89
CA LEU A 31 -2.93 -11.22 6.30
C LEU A 31 -3.30 -12.47 7.12
N PRO A 32 -2.68 -12.67 8.31
CA PRO A 32 -3.06 -13.77 9.20
C PRO A 32 -4.54 -13.74 9.56
N ALA A 33 -5.20 -14.89 9.51
CA ALA A 33 -6.59 -15.05 9.89
C ALA A 33 -6.70 -15.12 11.42
N MET A 34 -7.28 -14.07 12.04
CA MET A 34 -7.37 -13.97 13.50
C MET A 34 -8.73 -14.38 14.07
N GLN A 35 -9.78 -14.29 13.26
CA GLN A 35 -11.12 -14.71 13.67
C GLN A 35 -12.01 -15.02 12.45
N PRO A 36 -13.10 -15.78 12.61
CA PRO A 36 -14.13 -15.90 11.58
C PRO A 36 -14.72 -14.53 11.24
N GLY A 37 -14.81 -14.22 9.96
CA GLY A 37 -15.25 -12.88 9.51
C GLY A 37 -16.77 -12.69 9.52
N SER A 38 -17.55 -13.77 9.68
CA SER A 38 -19.03 -13.70 9.66
C SER A 38 -19.63 -15.00 10.15
N SER A 39 -20.77 -14.88 10.84
CA SER A 39 -21.60 -16.06 11.21
C SER A 39 -22.48 -16.54 10.04
N ILE A 40 -22.66 -15.72 8.99
CA ILE A 40 -23.55 -16.00 7.84
C ILE A 40 -22.78 -16.50 6.63
N MET A 41 -21.53 -16.04 6.44
CA MET A 41 -20.69 -16.37 5.28
C MET A 41 -19.56 -17.33 5.69
N PRO A 42 -19.71 -18.64 5.46
CA PRO A 42 -18.66 -19.60 5.78
C PRO A 42 -17.34 -19.28 5.05
N GLY A 43 -16.22 -19.34 5.79
CA GLY A 43 -14.89 -19.10 5.23
C GLY A 43 -14.52 -17.61 5.03
N LYS A 44 -15.40 -16.67 5.37
CA LYS A 44 -15.05 -15.25 5.35
C LYS A 44 -14.04 -14.94 6.46
N VAL A 45 -12.97 -14.24 6.09
CA VAL A 45 -11.97 -13.70 7.02
C VAL A 45 -11.87 -12.20 6.80
N ASN A 46 -11.96 -11.42 7.88
CA ASN A 46 -11.79 -9.98 7.85
C ASN A 46 -10.39 -9.59 8.35
N PRO A 47 -9.82 -8.49 7.86
CA PRO A 47 -8.53 -7.96 8.31
C PRO A 47 -8.66 -7.22 9.65
N VAL A 48 -9.10 -7.94 10.69
CA VAL A 48 -9.54 -7.35 11.98
C VAL A 48 -8.42 -6.65 12.75
N ILE A 49 -7.18 -7.07 12.61
CA ILE A 49 -6.06 -6.43 13.32
C ILE A 49 -5.76 -5.02 12.76
N PRO A 50 -5.63 -4.81 11.44
CA PRO A 50 -5.61 -3.46 10.87
C PRO A 50 -6.86 -2.64 11.20
N GLU A 51 -8.05 -3.27 11.28
CA GLU A 51 -9.30 -2.57 11.64
C GLU A 51 -9.27 -2.08 13.08
N VAL A 52 -8.77 -2.89 14.02
CA VAL A 52 -8.58 -2.46 15.41
C VAL A 52 -7.59 -1.30 15.51
N MET A 53 -6.50 -1.37 14.76
CA MET A 53 -5.52 -0.28 14.75
C MET A 53 -6.13 1.03 14.21
N ASN A 54 -6.95 0.96 13.15
CA ASN A 54 -7.70 2.12 12.65
C ASN A 54 -8.59 2.75 13.75
N GLN A 55 -9.28 1.93 14.54
CA GLN A 55 -10.15 2.41 15.63
C GLN A 55 -9.33 3.08 16.75
N ILE A 56 -8.19 2.51 17.11
CA ILE A 56 -7.23 3.11 18.04
C ILE A 56 -6.78 4.47 17.51
N ASP A 57 -6.40 4.56 16.24
CA ASP A 57 -5.96 5.79 15.61
C ASP A 57 -7.03 6.89 15.64
N TYR A 58 -8.29 6.53 15.39
CA TYR A 58 -9.41 7.48 15.50
C TYR A 58 -9.60 7.98 16.93
N LYS A 59 -9.48 7.08 17.93
CA LYS A 59 -9.58 7.46 19.33
C LYS A 59 -8.44 8.42 19.73
N VAL A 60 -7.21 8.15 19.33
CA VAL A 60 -6.04 9.01 19.59
C VAL A 60 -6.21 10.39 18.95
N ILE A 61 -6.76 10.47 17.73
CA ILE A 61 -7.05 11.74 17.07
C ILE A 61 -8.13 12.53 17.84
N GLY A 62 -9.18 11.84 18.32
CA GLY A 62 -10.20 12.44 19.16
C GLY A 62 -9.65 12.98 20.49
N ASN A 63 -8.75 12.23 21.15
CA ASN A 63 -8.07 12.64 22.35
C ASN A 63 -7.18 13.89 22.11
N ASP A 64 -6.48 13.94 20.95
CA ASP A 64 -5.68 15.10 20.56
C ASP A 64 -6.53 16.38 20.43
N LEU A 65 -7.74 16.25 19.88
CA LEU A 65 -8.69 17.36 19.81
C LEU A 65 -9.15 17.78 21.22
N CYS A 66 -9.46 16.82 22.09
CA CYS A 66 -9.83 17.09 23.48
C CYS A 66 -8.72 17.88 24.21
N VAL A 67 -7.45 17.47 24.04
CA VAL A 67 -6.30 18.18 24.61
C VAL A 67 -6.20 19.61 24.06
N ALA A 68 -6.39 19.79 22.75
CA ALA A 68 -6.33 21.12 22.13
C ALA A 68 -7.43 22.06 22.67
N MET A 69 -8.67 21.57 22.78
CA MET A 69 -9.79 22.36 23.34
C MET A 69 -9.59 22.66 24.84
N SER A 70 -9.04 21.71 25.59
CA SER A 70 -8.72 21.90 26.99
C SER A 70 -7.59 22.93 27.20
N GLY A 71 -6.63 22.98 26.27
CA GLY A 71 -5.56 23.97 26.27
C GLY A 71 -6.09 25.40 26.01
N GLU A 72 -7.04 25.51 25.07
CA GLU A 72 -7.69 26.79 24.75
C GLU A 72 -8.53 27.35 25.93
N ALA A 73 -9.11 26.46 26.76
CA ALA A 73 -9.94 26.84 27.91
C ALA A 73 -9.16 27.41 29.11
N ALA A 74 -7.85 27.55 29.02
CA ALA A 74 -7.03 28.19 30.07
C ALA A 74 -7.47 29.64 30.31
N GLN A 75 -7.39 30.05 31.57
CA GLN A 75 -7.68 31.43 31.99
C GLN A 75 -6.44 32.04 32.62
N MET A 76 -5.90 33.06 31.99
CA MET A 76 -4.64 33.70 32.37
C MET A 76 -3.51 32.66 32.52
N GLU A 77 -2.90 32.53 33.66
CA GLU A 77 -1.78 31.64 33.94
C GLU A 77 -2.20 30.30 34.57
N LEU A 78 -3.50 29.96 34.54
CA LEU A 78 -4.04 28.72 35.11
C LEU A 78 -4.90 27.96 34.12
N ASN A 79 -4.68 26.65 34.07
CA ASN A 79 -5.54 25.73 33.33
C ASN A 79 -6.16 24.67 34.26
N ALA A 80 -7.45 24.79 34.53
CA ALA A 80 -8.18 23.84 35.37
C ALA A 80 -8.50 22.50 34.66
N MET A 81 -8.23 22.40 33.34
CA MET A 81 -8.54 21.22 32.51
C MET A 81 -7.37 20.23 32.40
N GLU A 82 -6.27 20.44 33.15
CA GLU A 82 -5.12 19.53 33.16
C GLU A 82 -5.47 18.03 33.38
N PRO A 83 -6.42 17.68 34.29
CA PRO A 83 -6.74 16.27 34.53
C PRO A 83 -7.23 15.53 33.26
N VAL A 84 -8.10 16.13 32.44
CA VAL A 84 -8.58 15.50 31.22
C VAL A 84 -7.49 15.47 30.13
N MET A 85 -6.63 16.49 30.09
CA MET A 85 -5.47 16.49 29.19
C MET A 85 -4.52 15.35 29.52
N ALA A 86 -4.19 15.15 30.80
CA ALA A 86 -3.35 14.05 31.27
C ALA A 86 -3.96 12.69 30.94
N GLN A 87 -5.25 12.51 31.21
CA GLN A 87 -5.95 11.27 30.87
C GLN A 87 -5.91 10.98 29.38
N CYS A 88 -6.25 11.95 28.52
CA CYS A 88 -6.22 11.77 27.08
C CYS A 88 -4.82 11.41 26.55
N CYS A 89 -3.77 12.01 27.14
CA CYS A 89 -2.39 11.70 26.78
C CYS A 89 -1.99 10.28 27.18
N PHE A 90 -2.26 9.87 28.42
CA PHE A 90 -1.93 8.52 28.91
C PHE A 90 -2.72 7.45 28.18
N GLU A 91 -4.04 7.62 28.05
CA GLU A 91 -4.89 6.69 27.27
C GLU A 91 -4.38 6.53 25.84
N SER A 92 -4.01 7.61 25.18
CA SER A 92 -3.47 7.58 23.83
C SER A 92 -2.13 6.84 23.73
N ALA A 93 -1.26 7.02 24.74
CA ALA A 93 0.02 6.31 24.80
C ALA A 93 -0.18 4.80 24.98
N ASP A 94 -1.04 4.41 25.93
CA ASP A 94 -1.34 3.01 26.21
C ASP A 94 -2.00 2.31 25.02
N LEU A 95 -2.96 2.96 24.37
CA LEU A 95 -3.62 2.45 23.16
C LEU A 95 -2.63 2.24 22.01
N LEU A 96 -1.74 3.21 21.77
CA LEU A 96 -0.74 3.10 20.70
C LEU A 96 0.30 2.01 21.00
N MET A 97 0.80 1.92 22.22
CA MET A 97 1.77 0.88 22.60
C MET A 97 1.20 -0.53 22.40
N ASN A 98 0.02 -0.78 22.96
CA ASN A 98 -0.64 -2.08 22.82
C ASN A 98 -1.09 -2.36 21.37
N GLY A 99 -1.58 -1.33 20.67
CA GLY A 99 -1.99 -1.43 19.28
C GLY A 99 -0.84 -1.79 18.35
N PHE A 100 0.34 -1.18 18.53
CA PHE A 100 1.52 -1.50 17.73
C PHE A 100 2.05 -2.91 17.99
N ASP A 101 2.08 -3.36 19.24
CA ASP A 101 2.49 -4.72 19.53
C ASP A 101 1.52 -5.76 18.95
N THR A 102 0.22 -5.49 19.08
CA THR A 102 -0.84 -6.32 18.48
C THR A 102 -0.72 -6.33 16.95
N LEU A 103 -0.56 -5.16 16.31
CA LEU A 103 -0.41 -5.07 14.87
C LEU A 103 0.83 -5.82 14.37
N ARG A 104 1.97 -5.67 15.06
CA ARG A 104 3.20 -6.36 14.71
C ARG A 104 3.03 -7.87 14.83
N THR A 105 2.65 -8.36 15.99
CA THR A 105 2.67 -9.80 16.32
C THR A 105 1.57 -10.60 15.63
N LEU A 106 0.37 -10.01 15.47
CA LEU A 106 -0.79 -10.71 14.94
C LEU A 106 -1.11 -10.38 13.48
N CYS A 107 -0.36 -9.43 12.87
CA CYS A 107 -0.56 -9.08 11.47
C CYS A 107 0.77 -9.04 10.71
N ILE A 108 1.66 -8.09 11.01
CA ILE A 108 2.84 -7.79 10.19
C ILE A 108 3.78 -8.99 10.07
N ASP A 109 4.10 -9.64 11.21
CA ASP A 109 5.05 -10.77 11.26
C ASP A 109 4.57 -11.99 10.45
N GLY A 110 3.29 -12.06 10.10
CA GLY A 110 2.69 -13.17 9.34
C GLY A 110 2.20 -12.81 7.93
N ILE A 111 2.53 -11.63 7.41
CA ILE A 111 2.15 -11.24 6.03
C ILE A 111 2.89 -12.10 5.01
N THR A 112 2.15 -12.60 4.02
CA THR A 112 2.73 -13.28 2.84
C THR A 112 2.29 -12.58 1.55
N ALA A 113 3.13 -12.63 0.52
CA ALA A 113 2.81 -12.09 -0.79
C ALA A 113 2.16 -13.15 -1.70
N ASN A 114 1.21 -12.72 -2.54
CA ASN A 114 0.68 -13.51 -3.64
C ASN A 114 1.50 -13.16 -4.90
N GLU A 115 2.67 -13.77 -5.04
CA GLU A 115 3.67 -13.42 -6.04
C GLU A 115 3.14 -13.47 -7.47
N GLU A 116 2.32 -14.46 -7.80
CA GLU A 116 1.74 -14.60 -9.14
C GLU A 116 0.78 -13.45 -9.46
N VAL A 117 -0.06 -13.05 -8.49
CA VAL A 117 -0.98 -11.92 -8.64
C VAL A 117 -0.18 -10.62 -8.83
N CYS A 118 0.80 -10.38 -7.98
CA CYS A 118 1.67 -9.21 -8.09
C CYS A 118 2.40 -9.19 -9.44
N ARG A 119 2.89 -10.33 -9.91
CA ARG A 119 3.57 -10.46 -11.19
C ARG A 119 2.65 -10.17 -12.36
N SER A 120 1.40 -10.69 -12.35
CA SER A 120 0.44 -10.40 -13.41
C SER A 120 0.09 -8.91 -13.46
N TYR A 121 -0.14 -8.27 -12.33
CA TYR A 121 -0.42 -6.83 -12.29
C TYR A 121 0.72 -5.98 -12.86
N VAL A 122 1.97 -6.35 -12.58
CA VAL A 122 3.12 -5.66 -13.18
C VAL A 122 3.18 -5.93 -14.69
N HIS A 123 3.05 -7.20 -15.09
CA HIS A 123 3.15 -7.62 -16.50
C HIS A 123 2.06 -7.00 -17.37
N ASP A 124 0.83 -6.94 -16.85
CA ASP A 124 -0.33 -6.44 -17.58
C ASP A 124 -0.48 -4.90 -17.52
N SER A 125 0.32 -4.27 -16.68
CA SER A 125 0.30 -2.81 -16.54
C SER A 125 0.88 -2.11 -17.77
N ILE A 126 0.13 -1.17 -18.35
CA ILE A 126 0.67 -0.26 -19.38
C ILE A 126 1.83 0.58 -18.84
N GLY A 127 1.87 0.81 -17.53
CA GLY A 127 2.92 1.58 -16.85
C GLY A 127 4.34 1.01 -17.02
N VAL A 128 4.49 -0.28 -17.31
CA VAL A 128 5.80 -0.91 -17.56
C VAL A 128 6.52 -0.32 -18.78
N VAL A 129 5.79 0.33 -19.70
CA VAL A 129 6.38 1.06 -20.81
C VAL A 129 7.39 2.13 -20.36
N THR A 130 7.24 2.63 -19.15
CA THR A 130 8.17 3.62 -18.56
C THR A 130 9.57 3.04 -18.40
N ALA A 131 9.69 1.77 -18.08
CA ALA A 131 10.99 1.08 -18.00
C ALA A 131 11.69 0.96 -19.35
N LEU A 132 10.94 1.03 -20.44
CA LEU A 132 11.46 0.95 -21.82
C LEU A 132 11.96 2.31 -22.32
N ASN A 133 11.51 3.44 -21.75
CA ASN A 133 11.85 4.80 -22.18
C ASN A 133 13.36 5.05 -22.38
N PRO A 134 14.25 4.60 -21.48
CA PRO A 134 15.68 4.82 -21.64
C PRO A 134 16.28 4.13 -22.88
N VAL A 135 15.63 3.06 -23.36
CA VAL A 135 16.11 2.22 -24.48
C VAL A 135 15.44 2.60 -25.79
N ILE A 136 14.10 2.63 -25.85
CA ILE A 136 13.35 2.86 -27.11
C ILE A 136 12.94 4.32 -27.31
N GLY A 137 13.15 5.17 -26.32
CA GLY A 137 12.82 6.59 -26.34
C GLY A 137 11.33 6.88 -26.15
N TYR A 138 11.02 8.11 -25.69
CA TYR A 138 9.68 8.55 -25.31
C TYR A 138 8.63 8.40 -26.43
N LYS A 139 9.00 8.73 -27.68
CA LYS A 139 8.05 8.68 -28.82
C LYS A 139 7.54 7.26 -29.09
N ASN A 140 8.45 6.28 -29.07
CA ASN A 140 8.08 4.88 -29.31
C ASN A 140 7.33 4.31 -28.11
N SER A 141 7.75 4.62 -26.91
CA SER A 141 7.03 4.25 -25.67
C SER A 141 5.58 4.77 -25.68
N THR A 142 5.37 6.03 -26.14
CA THR A 142 4.04 6.61 -26.25
C THR A 142 3.17 5.88 -27.28
N LYS A 143 3.75 5.46 -28.43
CA LYS A 143 3.02 4.70 -29.44
C LYS A 143 2.55 3.34 -28.89
N ILE A 144 3.46 2.61 -28.27
CA ILE A 144 3.17 1.29 -27.65
C ILE A 144 2.10 1.43 -26.54
N ALA A 145 2.20 2.46 -25.68
CA ALA A 145 1.22 2.67 -24.63
C ALA A 145 -0.18 2.97 -25.18
N LYS A 146 -0.29 3.77 -26.24
CA LYS A 146 -1.57 4.05 -26.91
C LYS A 146 -2.15 2.81 -27.55
N GLU A 147 -1.35 2.06 -28.28
CA GLU A 147 -1.79 0.81 -28.92
C GLU A 147 -2.22 -0.24 -27.89
N ALA A 148 -1.50 -0.36 -26.77
CA ALA A 148 -1.89 -1.23 -25.65
C ALA A 148 -3.26 -0.84 -25.08
N LEU A 149 -3.52 0.47 -24.91
CA LEU A 149 -4.80 0.97 -24.43
C LEU A 149 -5.94 0.72 -25.41
N GLU A 150 -5.70 0.90 -26.72
CA GLU A 150 -6.71 0.75 -27.78
C GLU A 150 -7.04 -0.71 -28.08
N THR A 151 -6.02 -1.59 -28.03
CA THR A 151 -6.17 -3.00 -28.43
C THR A 151 -6.42 -3.95 -27.26
N GLY A 152 -6.10 -3.52 -26.03
CA GLY A 152 -6.12 -4.38 -24.85
C GLY A 152 -4.94 -5.36 -24.77
N LYS A 153 -3.97 -5.28 -25.70
CA LYS A 153 -2.75 -6.10 -25.66
C LYS A 153 -1.76 -5.61 -24.62
N GLY A 154 -0.97 -6.55 -24.08
CA GLY A 154 0.11 -6.20 -23.17
C GLY A 154 1.26 -5.46 -23.86
N VAL A 155 1.92 -4.55 -23.12
CA VAL A 155 3.12 -3.83 -23.61
C VAL A 155 4.20 -4.82 -24.06
N TYR A 156 4.40 -5.89 -23.30
CA TYR A 156 5.35 -6.97 -23.62
C TYR A 156 5.10 -7.57 -25.00
N GLU A 157 3.86 -7.94 -25.27
CA GLU A 157 3.43 -8.53 -26.53
C GLU A 157 3.64 -7.59 -27.72
N LEU A 158 3.23 -6.32 -27.58
CA LEU A 158 3.36 -5.31 -28.63
C LEU A 158 4.82 -5.01 -28.98
N VAL A 159 5.70 -4.95 -28.01
CA VAL A 159 7.15 -4.72 -28.24
C VAL A 159 7.75 -5.86 -29.07
N LEU A 160 7.34 -7.11 -28.82
CA LEU A 160 7.77 -8.28 -29.60
C LEU A 160 7.12 -8.30 -30.98
N GLU A 161 5.83 -8.03 -31.12
CA GLU A 161 5.12 -7.96 -32.41
C GLU A 161 5.75 -6.94 -33.36
N HIS A 162 6.08 -5.76 -32.83
CA HIS A 162 6.75 -4.71 -33.60
C HIS A 162 8.26 -4.91 -33.76
N ASN A 163 8.80 -6.00 -33.23
CA ASN A 163 10.23 -6.34 -33.35
C ASN A 163 11.17 -5.23 -32.83
N ILE A 164 10.71 -4.47 -31.80
CA ILE A 164 11.44 -3.33 -31.25
C ILE A 164 12.64 -3.77 -30.41
N LEU A 165 12.47 -4.84 -29.64
CA LEU A 165 13.48 -5.46 -28.78
C LEU A 165 13.44 -6.97 -28.92
N SER A 166 14.58 -7.63 -28.66
CA SER A 166 14.62 -9.07 -28.49
C SER A 166 13.88 -9.49 -27.22
N LYS A 167 13.40 -10.75 -27.18
CA LYS A 167 12.78 -11.28 -25.96
C LYS A 167 13.72 -11.23 -24.76
N GLU A 168 15.01 -11.56 -24.96
CA GLU A 168 16.04 -11.57 -23.91
C GLU A 168 16.30 -10.19 -23.34
N ASP A 169 16.35 -9.17 -24.21
CA ASP A 169 16.52 -7.78 -23.79
C ASP A 169 15.30 -7.27 -23.02
N LEU A 170 14.09 -7.59 -23.52
CA LEU A 170 12.84 -7.19 -22.90
C LEU A 170 12.68 -7.83 -21.50
N ASP A 171 12.95 -9.13 -21.39
CA ASP A 171 12.97 -9.85 -20.12
C ASP A 171 13.98 -9.24 -19.13
N THR A 172 15.11 -8.75 -19.64
CA THR A 172 16.13 -8.10 -18.82
C THR A 172 15.69 -6.73 -18.33
N ILE A 173 15.11 -5.90 -19.20
CA ILE A 173 14.63 -4.57 -18.84
C ILE A 173 13.49 -4.64 -17.82
N LEU A 174 12.55 -5.56 -18.03
CA LEU A 174 11.34 -5.69 -17.20
C LEU A 174 11.53 -6.55 -15.94
N LYS A 175 12.75 -6.98 -15.62
CA LYS A 175 13.01 -7.57 -14.30
C LYS A 175 12.74 -6.54 -13.20
N PRO A 176 11.98 -6.88 -12.14
CA PRO A 176 11.67 -5.97 -11.05
C PRO A 176 12.90 -5.28 -10.46
N GLU A 177 14.02 -6.00 -10.33
CA GLU A 177 15.27 -5.49 -9.79
C GLU A 177 15.86 -4.36 -10.65
N ASN A 178 15.59 -4.36 -11.95
CA ASN A 178 16.06 -3.35 -12.90
C ASN A 178 15.11 -2.15 -12.99
N MET A 179 13.84 -2.31 -12.57
CA MET A 179 12.86 -1.22 -12.55
C MET A 179 12.91 -0.37 -11.28
N ILE A 180 13.39 -0.92 -10.16
CA ILE A 180 13.41 -0.22 -8.85
C ILE A 180 14.67 0.59 -8.59
N LYS A 181 15.68 0.51 -9.44
CA LYS A 181 16.94 1.26 -9.33
C LYS A 181 17.35 1.78 -10.73
N PRO A 182 18.06 2.92 -10.79
CA PRO A 182 18.71 3.32 -12.03
C PRO A 182 19.77 2.28 -12.44
N VAL A 183 19.54 1.57 -13.54
CA VAL A 183 20.47 0.62 -14.12
C VAL A 183 20.84 1.09 -15.52
N LYS A 184 22.15 1.13 -15.84
CA LYS A 184 22.59 1.30 -17.23
C LYS A 184 22.54 -0.05 -17.91
N LEU A 185 21.60 -0.20 -18.83
CA LEU A 185 21.52 -1.37 -19.71
C LEU A 185 22.11 -0.97 -21.06
N ASP A 186 23.13 -1.70 -21.53
CA ASP A 186 23.73 -1.48 -22.85
C ASP A 186 22.96 -2.27 -23.92
N ILE A 187 21.71 -1.91 -24.10
CA ILE A 187 20.74 -2.55 -25.00
C ILE A 187 20.44 -1.58 -26.13
N LYS A 188 20.53 -2.05 -27.39
CA LYS A 188 20.21 -1.28 -28.58
C LYS A 188 18.89 -1.78 -29.17
N PRO A 189 17.89 -0.89 -29.36
CA PRO A 189 16.64 -1.28 -30.02
C PRO A 189 16.85 -1.48 -31.52
N ASN A 190 15.97 -2.25 -32.14
CA ASN A 190 15.97 -2.54 -33.58
C ASN A 190 15.34 -1.41 -34.45
N ILE A 191 15.13 -0.23 -33.88
CA ILE A 191 14.42 0.92 -34.47
C ILE A 191 15.32 2.16 -34.55
#